data_576765484e5d58585ad9c06ec0036bb2
#
_entry.id   576765484e5d58585ad9c06ec0036bb2
#
_cell.length_a   1.000
_cell.length_b   1.000
_cell.length_c   1.000
_cell.angle_alpha   90.00
_cell.angle_beta   90.00
_cell.angle_gamma   90.00
#
_symmetry.space_group_name_H-M   'P 1'
#
loop_
_entity.id
_entity.type
_entity.pdbx_description
1 polymer ?
#
loop_
_entity_poly.entity_id
_entity_poly.type
_entity_poly.pdbx_seq_one_letter_code
_entity_poly.pdbx_strand_id
1 'polypeptide(L)'
;MMDRFAVIRSLVGSEGHHSAFQCVTGRTQQNQPGGGWPSFGSMVAKVQGEVVESVPPFVGLSPKMITSTWANPGQPGFLGRAYAPLTPNADGMANMALRGMTVDQFGERKALMRKFDTLRKDLDATGVLEGAEESTRRALNILTSTKIADALDLTKEDPRLRDRYGRGSPEPAGFGDAGPLLNDYFLAARRLVEAGARVVTLAYGRWDWHGKPHGTTFENARHHFPMLDRGLSTLVEDLHDRGLDEDVSVVVWGEFGRTPKINKEGGRDHWPNVACALLAGGGMKTGQVIGSTNRLGETAKDRPVHFQEVFATLYHNLGIDLSAATVKDHTGRPHYLVDADMKPMRELI
;
A
#
# COMPACT_ATOMS: atom_id res chain seq x y z
N MET A 1 -17.60 -16.32 3.12
CA MET A 1 -16.53 -15.27 3.04
C MET A 1 -15.99 -15.06 1.64
N MET A 2 -15.80 -16.12 0.82
CA MET A 2 -15.34 -15.98 -0.57
C MET A 2 -16.34 -15.26 -1.49
N ASP A 3 -17.58 -15.17 -1.10
CA ASP A 3 -18.62 -14.32 -1.70
C ASP A 3 -18.29 -12.82 -1.67
N ARG A 4 -17.43 -12.39 -0.73
CA ARG A 4 -16.96 -11.01 -0.60
C ARG A 4 -15.62 -10.74 -1.31
N PHE A 5 -15.08 -11.71 -2.02
CA PHE A 5 -13.83 -11.58 -2.77
C PHE A 5 -14.04 -11.84 -4.26
N ALA A 6 -13.32 -11.09 -5.08
CA ALA A 6 -13.02 -11.47 -6.46
C ALA A 6 -11.60 -12.04 -6.51
N VAL A 7 -11.44 -13.19 -7.17
CA VAL A 7 -10.17 -13.90 -7.27
C VAL A 7 -9.65 -13.80 -8.69
N ILE A 8 -8.55 -13.11 -8.92
CA ILE A 8 -7.85 -13.12 -10.21
C ILE A 8 -6.86 -14.30 -10.19
N ARG A 9 -6.99 -15.22 -11.14
CA ARG A 9 -6.13 -16.40 -11.28
C ARG A 9 -5.17 -16.33 -12.46
N SER A 10 -5.18 -15.25 -13.19
CA SER A 10 -4.48 -15.05 -14.45
C SER A 10 -3.70 -13.73 -14.47
N LEU A 11 -3.19 -13.29 -13.32
CA LEU A 11 -2.37 -12.08 -13.24
C LEU A 11 -1.04 -12.32 -13.96
N VAL A 12 -0.69 -11.45 -14.91
CA VAL A 12 0.49 -11.58 -15.77
C VAL A 12 1.31 -10.30 -15.81
N GLY A 13 2.52 -10.38 -16.35
CA GLY A 13 3.41 -9.23 -16.52
C GLY A 13 4.38 -9.01 -15.37
N SER A 14 4.56 -10.01 -14.50
CA SER A 14 5.53 -9.96 -13.40
C SER A 14 6.98 -9.99 -13.89
N GLU A 15 7.89 -9.33 -13.16
CA GLU A 15 9.33 -9.29 -13.50
C GLU A 15 10.13 -10.48 -12.93
N GLY A 16 9.61 -11.23 -11.99
CA GLY A 16 10.21 -12.46 -11.44
C GLY A 16 11.34 -12.25 -10.44
N HIS A 17 11.56 -11.03 -9.96
CA HIS A 17 12.51 -10.72 -8.89
C HIS A 17 11.84 -9.96 -7.75
N HIS A 18 12.36 -10.11 -6.54
CA HIS A 18 11.78 -9.50 -5.35
C HIS A 18 11.86 -7.97 -5.39
N SER A 19 10.73 -7.35 -5.63
CA SER A 19 10.53 -5.92 -5.50
C SER A 19 9.05 -5.59 -5.39
N ALA A 20 8.67 -4.82 -4.39
CA ALA A 20 7.31 -4.32 -4.27
C ALA A 20 6.96 -3.28 -5.35
N PHE A 21 7.92 -2.84 -6.16
CA PHE A 21 7.76 -1.76 -7.13
C PHE A 21 6.54 -1.95 -8.04
N GLN A 22 6.41 -3.12 -8.65
CA GLN A 22 5.30 -3.42 -9.56
C GLN A 22 3.95 -3.50 -8.82
N CYS A 23 3.94 -4.05 -7.61
CA CYS A 23 2.75 -4.10 -6.76
C CYS A 23 2.24 -2.72 -6.33
N VAL A 24 3.09 -1.70 -6.33
CA VAL A 24 2.71 -0.35 -5.91
C VAL A 24 2.64 0.67 -7.05
N THR A 25 3.12 0.33 -8.26
CA THR A 25 3.10 1.23 -9.43
C THR A 25 2.31 0.67 -10.61
N GLY A 26 2.11 -0.67 -10.70
CA GLY A 26 1.59 -1.37 -11.87
C GLY A 26 2.58 -1.46 -13.03
N ARG A 27 3.81 -0.97 -12.86
CA ARG A 27 4.82 -0.83 -13.92
C ARG A 27 6.06 -1.67 -13.62
N THR A 28 6.76 -2.08 -14.66
CA THR A 28 8.06 -2.74 -14.51
C THR A 28 9.14 -1.72 -14.12
N GLN A 29 10.25 -2.19 -13.58
CA GLN A 29 11.38 -1.33 -13.23
C GLN A 29 12.14 -0.82 -14.47
N GLN A 30 11.90 -1.40 -15.64
CA GLN A 30 12.52 -1.00 -16.89
C GLN A 30 11.90 0.29 -17.44
N ASN A 31 12.69 1.06 -18.19
CA ASN A 31 12.23 2.25 -18.91
C ASN A 31 11.50 3.29 -18.05
N GLN A 32 11.97 3.49 -16.83
CA GLN A 32 11.39 4.52 -15.95
C GLN A 32 11.71 5.93 -16.45
N PRO A 33 10.78 6.90 -16.26
CA PRO A 33 11.10 8.30 -16.48
C PRO A 33 12.13 8.78 -15.47
N GLY A 34 12.79 9.90 -15.74
CA GLY A 34 13.69 10.53 -14.78
C GLY A 34 12.98 10.78 -13.44
N GLY A 35 13.59 10.35 -12.34
CA GLY A 35 12.98 10.40 -11.00
C GLY A 35 12.13 9.16 -10.63
N GLY A 36 11.90 8.25 -11.58
CA GLY A 36 11.13 7.00 -11.36
C GLY A 36 9.62 7.18 -11.37
N TRP A 37 8.88 6.10 -11.61
CA TRP A 37 7.42 6.11 -11.55
C TRP A 37 6.92 6.29 -10.11
N PRO A 38 5.96 7.21 -9.89
CA PRO A 38 5.27 7.33 -8.60
C PRO A 38 4.43 6.08 -8.31
N SER A 39 4.34 5.73 -7.04
CA SER A 39 3.41 4.70 -6.57
C SER A 39 1.96 5.16 -6.68
N PHE A 40 1.03 4.21 -6.68
CA PHE A 40 -0.42 4.47 -6.68
C PHE A 40 -0.83 5.47 -5.59
N GLY A 41 -0.38 5.27 -4.34
CA GLY A 41 -0.69 6.18 -3.26
C GLY A 41 -0.17 7.59 -3.47
N SER A 42 1.02 7.73 -4.08
CA SER A 42 1.58 9.04 -4.44
C SER A 42 0.81 9.72 -5.57
N MET A 43 0.35 8.94 -6.57
CA MET A 43 -0.52 9.43 -7.64
C MET A 43 -1.85 9.93 -7.10
N VAL A 44 -2.52 9.13 -6.24
CA VAL A 44 -3.79 9.52 -5.59
C VAL A 44 -3.60 10.76 -4.73
N ALA A 45 -2.53 10.81 -3.94
CA ALA A 45 -2.21 11.98 -3.12
C ALA A 45 -2.01 13.26 -3.97
N LYS A 46 -1.41 13.12 -5.18
CA LYS A 46 -1.24 14.24 -6.11
C LYS A 46 -2.55 14.69 -6.72
N VAL A 47 -3.39 13.75 -7.16
CA VAL A 47 -4.60 14.04 -7.93
C VAL A 47 -5.76 14.50 -7.03
N GLN A 48 -5.93 13.87 -5.87
CA GLN A 48 -7.07 14.11 -5.00
C GLN A 48 -6.73 14.85 -3.70
N GLY A 49 -5.46 14.87 -3.26
CA GLY A 49 -5.05 15.51 -2.02
C GLY A 49 -5.63 14.86 -0.76
N GLU A 50 -5.67 15.64 0.32
CA GLU A 50 -6.17 15.24 1.63
C GLU A 50 -7.71 15.21 1.67
N VAL A 51 -8.30 14.25 2.38
CA VAL A 51 -9.73 14.26 2.76
C VAL A 51 -9.93 15.12 4.02
N VAL A 52 -9.01 14.95 4.95
CA VAL A 52 -9.00 15.64 6.24
C VAL A 52 -7.66 16.36 6.36
N GLU A 53 -7.63 17.65 6.58
CA GLU A 53 -6.42 18.53 6.54
C GLU A 53 -5.42 17.94 7.52
N SER A 54 -5.27 17.34 8.34
CA SER A 54 -4.19 16.82 9.21
C SER A 54 -3.94 15.32 9.06
N VAL A 55 -4.54 14.69 8.05
CA VAL A 55 -4.36 13.27 7.77
C VAL A 55 -3.70 13.11 6.41
N PRO A 56 -2.49 12.54 6.34
CA PRO A 56 -1.83 12.32 5.06
C PRO A 56 -2.66 11.39 4.18
N PRO A 57 -2.82 11.73 2.90
CA PRO A 57 -3.62 10.91 1.98
C PRO A 57 -3.00 9.54 1.70
N PHE A 58 -1.70 9.38 1.97
CA PHE A 58 -0.98 8.13 1.74
C PHE A 58 -0.15 7.72 2.96
N VAL A 59 -0.41 6.51 3.46
CA VAL A 59 0.28 5.92 4.61
C VAL A 59 0.84 4.54 4.23
N GLY A 60 2.07 4.25 4.64
CA GLY A 60 2.73 2.97 4.41
C GLY A 60 2.97 2.22 5.71
N LEU A 61 2.33 1.09 5.92
CA LEU A 61 2.51 0.19 7.05
C LEU A 61 3.47 -0.94 6.64
N SER A 62 4.76 -0.68 6.77
CA SER A 62 5.80 -1.64 6.37
C SER A 62 6.67 -1.98 7.57
N PRO A 63 6.79 -3.28 7.92
CA PRO A 63 7.72 -3.70 8.94
C PRO A 63 9.16 -3.45 8.47
N LYS A 64 10.08 -3.30 9.42
CA LYS A 64 11.50 -3.25 9.09
C LYS A 64 11.94 -4.61 8.57
N MET A 65 12.42 -4.65 7.32
CA MET A 65 13.01 -5.83 6.69
C MET A 65 14.48 -5.58 6.42
N ILE A 66 15.29 -6.64 6.31
CA ILE A 66 16.71 -6.54 5.96
C ILE A 66 16.87 -5.86 4.60
N THR A 67 16.02 -6.23 3.64
CA THR A 67 15.99 -5.62 2.30
C THR A 67 14.78 -4.72 2.17
N SER A 68 15.00 -3.42 2.19
CA SER A 68 13.94 -2.40 2.17
C SER A 68 13.05 -2.44 0.90
N THR A 69 13.57 -2.98 -0.21
CA THR A 69 12.84 -3.08 -1.48
C THR A 69 11.64 -4.04 -1.42
N TRP A 70 11.68 -5.03 -0.54
CA TRP A 70 10.64 -6.06 -0.45
C TRP A 70 9.37 -5.59 0.26
N ALA A 71 9.51 -4.67 1.20
CA ALA A 71 8.39 -4.09 1.95
C ALA A 71 8.24 -2.58 1.69
N ASN A 72 8.70 -2.10 0.54
CA ASN A 72 8.58 -0.69 0.19
C ASN A 72 7.11 -0.33 -0.03
N PRO A 73 6.52 0.58 0.78
CA PRO A 73 5.11 0.94 0.66
C PRO A 73 4.80 1.75 -0.61
N GLY A 74 5.81 2.16 -1.33
CA GLY A 74 5.76 2.98 -2.52
C GLY A 74 6.63 4.23 -2.40
N GLN A 75 7.15 4.68 -3.53
CA GLN A 75 7.96 5.90 -3.63
C GLN A 75 7.19 6.97 -4.40
N PRO A 76 7.44 8.25 -4.10
CA PRO A 76 6.78 9.35 -4.80
C PRO A 76 7.29 9.53 -6.24
N GLY A 77 8.39 8.89 -6.62
CA GLY A 77 8.97 9.01 -7.94
C GLY A 77 9.21 10.47 -8.34
N PHE A 78 8.93 10.79 -9.59
CA PHE A 78 9.08 12.16 -10.10
C PHE A 78 8.12 13.20 -9.49
N LEU A 79 7.12 12.80 -8.71
CA LEU A 79 6.25 13.75 -7.99
C LEU A 79 6.93 14.42 -6.80
N GLY A 80 8.04 13.85 -6.31
CA GLY A 80 8.82 14.42 -5.21
C GLY A 80 8.25 14.14 -3.82
N ARG A 81 9.04 14.49 -2.81
CA ARG A 81 8.82 14.11 -1.40
C ARG A 81 7.49 14.56 -0.78
N ALA A 82 6.87 15.60 -1.31
CA ALA A 82 5.56 16.08 -0.84
C ALA A 82 4.45 15.03 -0.96
N TYR A 83 4.63 14.05 -1.84
CA TYR A 83 3.66 12.96 -2.11
C TYR A 83 4.17 11.59 -1.62
N ALA A 84 5.24 11.57 -0.84
CA ALA A 84 5.73 10.34 -0.21
C ALA A 84 4.75 9.82 0.85
N PRO A 85 4.69 8.49 1.08
CA PRO A 85 3.89 7.95 2.17
C PRO A 85 4.40 8.42 3.53
N LEU A 86 3.49 8.69 4.46
CA LEU A 86 3.83 8.68 5.87
C LEU A 86 4.10 7.22 6.27
N THR A 87 5.29 6.91 6.76
CA THR A 87 5.66 5.55 7.22
C THR A 87 5.84 5.55 8.74
N PRO A 88 4.76 5.28 9.52
CA PRO A 88 4.90 5.10 10.94
C PRO A 88 5.59 3.75 11.19
N ASN A 89 6.86 3.77 11.60
CA ASN A 89 7.54 2.60 12.11
C ASN A 89 7.22 2.43 13.61
N ALA A 90 7.48 1.26 14.17
CA ALA A 90 7.18 0.96 15.57
C ALA A 90 7.76 2.00 16.54
N ASP A 91 8.96 2.53 16.23
CA ASP A 91 9.59 3.63 16.98
C ASP A 91 8.95 4.98 16.65
N GLY A 92 8.44 5.18 15.42
CA GLY A 92 7.80 6.40 14.94
C GLY A 92 6.43 6.64 15.57
N MET A 93 5.67 5.59 15.87
CA MET A 93 4.41 5.71 16.61
C MET A 93 4.64 6.30 18.01
N ALA A 94 5.70 5.89 18.69
CA ALA A 94 6.10 6.47 19.97
C ALA A 94 6.69 7.89 19.84
N ASN A 95 7.22 8.26 18.67
CA ASN A 95 7.84 9.55 18.40
C ASN A 95 6.89 10.57 17.76
N MET A 96 5.70 10.16 17.29
CA MET A 96 4.66 11.09 16.82
C MET A 96 3.97 11.84 17.96
N ALA A 97 4.07 11.36 19.19
CA ALA A 97 3.80 12.18 20.36
C ALA A 97 4.97 13.14 20.56
N LEU A 98 4.69 14.44 20.70
CA LEU A 98 5.68 15.49 21.00
C LEU A 98 6.39 15.17 22.32
N ARG A 99 7.40 14.29 22.32
CA ARG A 99 8.14 13.93 23.53
C ARG A 99 8.87 15.16 24.09
N GLY A 100 8.41 15.62 25.23
CA GLY A 100 9.08 16.68 26.00
C GLY A 100 8.87 18.11 25.50
N MET A 101 7.91 18.35 24.62
CA MET A 101 7.55 19.70 24.15
C MET A 101 6.05 19.93 24.37
N THR A 102 5.69 21.04 25.00
CA THR A 102 4.28 21.43 25.13
C THR A 102 3.75 21.99 23.81
N VAL A 103 2.42 21.95 23.62
CA VAL A 103 1.74 22.54 22.45
C VAL A 103 2.10 24.02 22.29
N ASP A 104 2.28 24.74 23.42
CA ASP A 104 2.65 26.16 23.43
C ASP A 104 4.10 26.38 22.95
N GLN A 105 5.06 25.59 23.45
CA GLN A 105 6.45 25.64 22.99
C GLN A 105 6.59 25.30 21.52
N PHE A 106 5.73 24.40 21.01
CA PHE A 106 5.66 24.08 19.59
C PHE A 106 5.06 25.24 18.79
N GLY A 107 4.02 25.89 19.34
CA GLY A 107 3.41 27.11 18.78
C GLY A 107 4.41 28.25 18.64
N GLU A 108 5.26 28.49 19.65
CA GLU A 108 6.32 29.51 19.62
C GLU A 108 7.41 29.21 18.56
N ARG A 109 7.84 27.93 18.46
CA ARG A 109 8.76 27.50 17.38
C ARG A 109 8.16 27.68 16.00
N LYS A 110 6.87 27.32 15.82
CA LYS A 110 6.11 27.52 14.58
C LYS A 110 6.03 29.02 14.22
N ALA A 111 5.79 29.88 15.19
CA ALA A 111 5.76 31.32 14.98
C ALA A 111 7.14 31.87 14.58
N LEU A 112 8.21 31.35 15.17
CA LEU A 112 9.59 31.71 14.83
C LEU A 112 9.96 31.25 13.42
N MET A 113 9.63 30.01 13.04
CA MET A 113 9.85 29.50 11.69
C MET A 113 9.08 30.33 10.64
N ARG A 114 7.83 30.73 10.92
CA ARG A 114 7.06 31.62 10.02
C ARG A 114 7.72 32.97 9.82
N LYS A 115 8.34 33.53 10.84
CA LYS A 115 9.09 34.79 10.71
C LYS A 115 10.34 34.64 9.84
N PHE A 116 11.05 33.50 9.95
CA PHE A 116 12.19 33.18 9.06
C PHE A 116 11.75 32.94 7.63
N ASP A 117 10.59 32.24 7.40
CA ASP A 117 10.07 31.97 6.09
C ASP A 117 9.55 33.22 5.38
N THR A 118 8.99 34.20 6.13
CA THR A 118 8.59 35.48 5.59
C THR A 118 9.83 36.28 5.10
N LEU A 119 10.93 36.23 5.85
CA LEU A 119 12.18 36.88 5.46
C LEU A 119 12.82 36.25 4.22
N ARG A 120 12.64 34.91 4.04
CA ARG A 120 13.11 34.17 2.87
C ARG A 120 12.24 34.41 1.63
N LYS A 121 10.93 34.57 1.80
CA LYS A 121 9.98 34.86 0.69
C LYS A 121 10.30 36.14 -0.06
N ASP A 122 10.74 37.15 0.68
CA ASP A 122 11.16 38.42 0.09
C ASP A 122 12.43 38.30 -0.77
N LEU A 123 13.09 37.15 -0.73
CA LEU A 123 14.33 36.84 -1.46
C LEU A 123 14.16 35.82 -2.60
N ASP A 124 13.01 35.13 -2.73
CA ASP A 124 12.83 34.06 -3.72
C ASP A 124 11.82 34.38 -4.83
N ALA A 125 12.34 34.80 -5.97
CA ALA A 125 11.56 35.04 -7.19
C ALA A 125 11.23 33.78 -8.00
N THR A 126 11.57 32.56 -7.52
CA THR A 126 11.53 31.34 -8.35
C THR A 126 10.38 30.36 -8.02
N GLY A 127 9.57 30.63 -6.98
CA GLY A 127 8.44 29.77 -6.59
C GLY A 127 8.84 28.39 -5.98
N VAL A 128 10.13 28.10 -5.86
CA VAL A 128 10.63 26.84 -5.25
C VAL A 128 10.32 26.79 -3.75
N LEU A 129 10.23 27.95 -3.10
CA LEU A 129 9.91 28.05 -1.68
C LEU A 129 8.44 27.80 -1.36
N GLU A 130 7.49 28.10 -2.29
CA GLU A 130 6.07 27.82 -2.06
C GLU A 130 5.79 26.33 -1.90
N GLY A 131 6.42 25.48 -2.71
CA GLY A 131 6.30 24.02 -2.58
C GLY A 131 6.93 23.46 -1.29
N ALA A 132 8.05 24.04 -0.86
CA ALA A 132 8.71 23.67 0.40
C ALA A 132 7.88 24.14 1.62
N GLU A 133 7.24 25.29 1.53
CA GLU A 133 6.36 25.83 2.58
C GLU A 133 5.09 24.98 2.74
N GLU A 134 4.47 24.57 1.64
CA GLU A 134 3.30 23.70 1.67
C GLU A 134 3.65 22.33 2.28
N SER A 135 4.78 21.73 1.92
CA SER A 135 5.26 20.49 2.51
C SER A 135 5.56 20.62 4.00
N THR A 136 6.14 21.75 4.41
CA THR A 136 6.42 22.06 5.81
C THR A 136 5.12 22.29 6.58
N ARG A 137 4.16 23.00 6.01
CA ARG A 137 2.83 23.22 6.60
C ARG A 137 2.09 21.90 6.81
N ARG A 138 2.09 21.01 5.81
CA ARG A 138 1.50 19.67 5.92
C ARG A 138 2.16 18.82 7.00
N ALA A 139 3.49 18.78 7.03
CA ALA A 139 4.23 18.09 8.08
C ALA A 139 3.88 18.61 9.47
N LEU A 140 3.77 19.93 9.64
CA LEU A 140 3.37 20.53 10.90
C LEU A 140 1.93 20.18 11.30
N ASN A 141 1.00 20.21 10.36
CA ASN A 141 -0.39 19.83 10.63
C ASN A 141 -0.51 18.36 11.06
N ILE A 142 0.24 17.45 10.43
CA ILE A 142 0.31 16.03 10.81
C ILE A 142 0.88 15.88 12.22
N LEU A 143 1.99 16.56 12.53
CA LEU A 143 2.66 16.46 13.83
C LEU A 143 1.87 17.09 14.99
N THR A 144 0.98 18.04 14.69
CA THR A 144 0.14 18.71 15.71
C THR A 144 -1.24 18.08 15.85
N SER A 145 -1.62 17.18 14.95
CA SER A 145 -2.90 16.49 14.99
C SER A 145 -2.80 15.21 15.80
N THR A 146 -3.80 14.97 16.65
CA THR A 146 -3.93 13.69 17.36
C THR A 146 -4.54 12.58 16.46
N LYS A 147 -5.15 12.93 15.32
CA LYS A 147 -5.93 11.97 14.50
C LYS A 147 -5.14 10.74 14.05
N ILE A 148 -3.90 10.97 13.57
CA ILE A 148 -3.03 9.85 13.16
C ILE A 148 -2.56 9.05 14.38
N ALA A 149 -2.16 9.74 15.45
CA ALA A 149 -1.77 9.08 16.70
C ALA A 149 -2.94 8.25 17.26
N ASP A 150 -4.16 8.79 17.23
CA ASP A 150 -5.37 8.11 17.67
C ASP A 150 -5.71 6.90 16.77
N ALA A 151 -5.55 7.03 15.45
CA ALA A 151 -5.78 5.93 14.51
C ALA A 151 -4.79 4.77 14.71
N LEU A 152 -3.54 5.09 15.05
CA LEU A 152 -2.47 4.12 15.30
C LEU A 152 -2.48 3.57 16.72
N ASP A 153 -3.19 4.22 17.66
CA ASP A 153 -3.37 3.71 19.02
C ASP A 153 -4.46 2.63 19.05
N LEU A 154 -4.06 1.39 18.84
CA LEU A 154 -4.96 0.24 18.83
C LEU A 154 -5.54 -0.13 20.21
N THR A 155 -5.06 0.51 21.27
CA THR A 155 -5.65 0.34 22.62
C THR A 155 -7.01 1.00 22.74
N LYS A 156 -7.33 1.93 21.83
CA LYS A 156 -8.65 2.60 21.75
C LYS A 156 -9.71 1.78 21.04
N GLU A 157 -9.33 0.64 20.45
CA GLU A 157 -10.27 -0.26 19.79
C GLU A 157 -10.88 -1.25 20.78
N ASP A 158 -12.10 -1.73 20.48
CA ASP A 158 -12.73 -2.81 21.24
C ASP A 158 -11.76 -4.01 21.33
N PRO A 159 -11.39 -4.47 22.53
CA PRO A 159 -10.49 -5.61 22.70
C PRO A 159 -10.98 -6.88 21.98
N ARG A 160 -12.30 -7.11 21.91
CA ARG A 160 -12.89 -8.26 21.21
C ARG A 160 -12.64 -8.19 19.70
N LEU A 161 -12.80 -7.00 19.12
CA LEU A 161 -12.52 -6.79 17.71
C LEU A 161 -11.03 -6.94 17.42
N ARG A 162 -10.18 -6.35 18.26
CA ARG A 162 -8.73 -6.52 18.15
C ARG A 162 -8.31 -7.99 18.23
N ASP A 163 -8.94 -8.75 19.12
CA ASP A 163 -8.68 -10.19 19.23
C ASP A 163 -9.17 -10.95 17.99
N ARG A 164 -10.27 -10.52 17.32
CA ARG A 164 -10.72 -11.11 16.04
C ARG A 164 -9.66 -10.96 14.96
N TYR A 165 -9.05 -9.80 14.78
CA TYR A 165 -7.93 -9.59 13.85
C TYR A 165 -6.73 -10.50 14.16
N GLY A 166 -6.51 -10.80 15.45
CA GLY A 166 -5.26 -11.40 15.93
C GLY A 166 -4.15 -10.37 15.97
N ARG A 167 -3.24 -10.54 16.91
CA ARG A 167 -2.14 -9.56 17.08
C ARG A 167 -0.96 -9.81 16.15
N GLY A 168 -0.80 -11.04 15.70
CA GLY A 168 0.38 -11.48 14.98
C GLY A 168 1.60 -11.65 15.88
N SER A 169 2.75 -11.80 15.29
CA SER A 169 4.04 -11.93 15.98
C SER A 169 4.97 -10.80 15.55
N PRO A 170 5.60 -10.08 16.48
CA PRO A 170 6.65 -9.11 16.16
C PRO A 170 7.95 -9.79 15.72
N GLU A 171 8.11 -11.07 16.02
CA GLU A 171 9.27 -11.85 15.61
C GLU A 171 9.22 -12.10 14.10
N PRO A 172 10.37 -12.04 13.40
CA PRO A 172 10.44 -12.39 11.99
C PRO A 172 9.91 -13.81 11.76
N ALA A 173 8.96 -13.95 10.84
CA ALA A 173 8.38 -15.25 10.52
C ALA A 173 9.31 -16.04 9.60
N GLY A 174 10.14 -16.89 10.15
CA GLY A 174 11.04 -17.78 9.41
C GLY A 174 12.48 -17.28 9.36
N PHE A 175 12.98 -16.79 8.21
CA PHE A 175 14.39 -16.42 8.05
C PHE A 175 14.63 -14.94 8.34
N GLY A 176 15.87 -14.57 8.65
CA GLY A 176 16.26 -13.26 9.13
C GLY A 176 15.97 -12.07 8.20
N ASP A 177 15.51 -12.30 6.99
CA ASP A 177 15.04 -11.31 6.04
C ASP A 177 13.51 -11.20 5.98
N ALA A 178 12.80 -12.10 6.67
CA ALA A 178 11.34 -12.06 6.73
C ALA A 178 10.83 -10.94 7.63
N GLY A 179 9.83 -10.22 7.16
CA GLY A 179 9.06 -9.32 8.00
C GLY A 179 8.18 -10.08 8.99
N PRO A 180 7.85 -9.49 10.13
CA PRO A 180 6.92 -10.10 11.07
C PRO A 180 5.51 -10.21 10.48
N LEU A 181 4.73 -11.16 10.97
CA LEU A 181 3.29 -11.31 10.65
C LEU A 181 2.48 -10.42 11.58
N LEU A 182 2.39 -9.13 11.29
CA LEU A 182 1.73 -8.15 12.14
C LEU A 182 0.26 -7.96 11.75
N ASN A 183 -0.63 -8.76 12.34
CA ASN A 183 -2.07 -8.62 12.11
C ASN A 183 -2.63 -7.29 12.63
N ASP A 184 -2.01 -6.68 13.63
CA ASP A 184 -2.33 -5.32 14.08
C ASP A 184 -2.29 -4.28 12.93
N TYR A 185 -1.54 -4.54 11.84
CA TYR A 185 -1.51 -3.65 10.68
C TYR A 185 -2.79 -3.64 9.87
N PHE A 186 -3.55 -4.74 9.83
CA PHE A 186 -4.87 -4.76 9.17
C PHE A 186 -5.85 -3.85 9.91
N LEU A 187 -5.86 -3.93 11.25
CA LEU A 187 -6.67 -3.04 12.07
C LEU A 187 -6.23 -1.58 11.97
N ALA A 188 -4.92 -1.32 12.00
CA ALA A 188 -4.37 0.02 11.82
C ALA A 188 -4.75 0.60 10.45
N ALA A 189 -4.72 -0.19 9.39
CA ALA A 189 -5.11 0.23 8.04
C ALA A 189 -6.59 0.69 8.00
N ARG A 190 -7.52 -0.09 8.57
CA ARG A 190 -8.93 0.29 8.65
C ARG A 190 -9.09 1.61 9.43
N ARG A 191 -8.45 1.76 10.59
CA ARG A 191 -8.53 2.97 11.41
C ARG A 191 -7.94 4.20 10.71
N LEU A 192 -6.87 4.03 9.94
CA LEU A 192 -6.28 5.11 9.14
C LEU A 192 -7.21 5.57 8.03
N VAL A 193 -7.90 4.64 7.35
CA VAL A 193 -8.90 4.99 6.33
C VAL A 193 -10.07 5.74 6.96
N GLU A 194 -10.60 5.30 8.10
CA GLU A 194 -11.64 6.03 8.84
C GLU A 194 -11.18 7.43 9.28
N ALA A 195 -9.90 7.59 9.60
CA ALA A 195 -9.33 8.90 9.93
C ALA A 195 -9.19 9.84 8.72
N GLY A 196 -9.27 9.32 7.49
CA GLY A 196 -9.22 10.10 6.24
C GLY A 196 -8.02 9.82 5.34
N ALA A 197 -7.22 8.76 5.60
CA ALA A 197 -6.21 8.32 4.64
C ALA A 197 -6.89 7.72 3.40
N ARG A 198 -6.47 8.15 2.19
CA ARG A 198 -7.02 7.62 0.93
C ARG A 198 -6.41 6.29 0.53
N VAL A 199 -5.13 6.12 0.80
CA VAL A 199 -4.38 4.91 0.46
C VAL A 199 -3.55 4.47 1.65
N VAL A 200 -3.70 3.21 2.03
CA VAL A 200 -2.83 2.54 3.00
C VAL A 200 -2.20 1.34 2.34
N THR A 201 -0.88 1.34 2.22
CA THR A 201 -0.12 0.18 1.74
C THR A 201 0.37 -0.62 2.92
N LEU A 202 0.15 -1.92 2.91
CA LEU A 202 0.54 -2.83 3.97
C LEU A 202 1.44 -3.94 3.42
N ALA A 203 2.65 -4.08 3.94
CA ALA A 203 3.52 -5.21 3.65
C ALA A 203 3.38 -6.28 4.74
N TYR A 204 3.21 -7.54 4.34
CA TYR A 204 2.86 -8.62 5.24
C TYR A 204 3.63 -9.90 4.97
N GLY A 205 4.38 -10.36 5.94
CA GLY A 205 5.06 -11.63 5.95
C GLY A 205 6.17 -11.77 4.89
N ARG A 206 6.61 -13.00 4.74
CA ARG A 206 7.52 -13.45 3.68
C ARG A 206 6.95 -14.72 3.06
N TRP A 207 6.87 -14.75 1.74
CA TRP A 207 6.24 -15.85 0.99
C TRP A 207 7.24 -16.53 0.03
N ASP A 208 8.54 -16.42 0.33
CA ASP A 208 9.65 -16.91 -0.48
C ASP A 208 10.16 -18.27 0.01
N TRP A 209 9.37 -19.31 -0.20
CA TRP A 209 9.60 -20.64 0.36
C TRP A 209 10.19 -21.60 -0.67
N HIS A 210 11.49 -21.53 -0.83
CA HIS A 210 12.25 -22.39 -1.75
C HIS A 210 12.50 -23.83 -1.24
N GLY A 211 12.10 -24.14 -0.02
CA GLY A 211 12.27 -25.45 0.59
C GLY A 211 13.39 -25.51 1.64
N LYS A 212 13.86 -26.73 1.94
CA LYS A 212 14.89 -26.94 2.96
C LYS A 212 16.19 -26.18 2.68
N PRO A 213 16.92 -25.69 3.71
CA PRO A 213 16.71 -25.97 5.15
C PRO A 213 15.60 -25.13 5.81
N HIS A 214 14.88 -24.32 5.06
CA HIS A 214 13.98 -23.29 5.54
C HIS A 214 12.49 -23.72 5.59
N GLY A 215 12.24 -25.01 5.67
CA GLY A 215 10.90 -25.57 5.65
C GLY A 215 10.34 -25.72 4.24
N THR A 216 9.49 -26.69 4.06
CA THR A 216 8.77 -26.89 2.78
C THR A 216 7.68 -25.82 2.60
N THR A 217 7.20 -25.66 1.37
CA THR A 217 6.06 -24.79 1.07
C THR A 217 4.85 -25.13 1.95
N PHE A 218 4.57 -26.41 2.20
CA PHE A 218 3.41 -26.81 3.00
C PHE A 218 3.57 -26.58 4.50
N GLU A 219 4.77 -26.75 5.05
CA GLU A 219 5.05 -26.43 6.45
C GLU A 219 4.87 -24.94 6.70
N ASN A 220 5.48 -24.11 5.86
CA ASN A 220 5.34 -22.66 5.94
C ASN A 220 3.89 -22.22 5.72
N ALA A 221 3.18 -22.78 4.74
CA ALA A 221 1.78 -22.44 4.47
C ALA A 221 0.88 -22.72 5.67
N ARG A 222 1.04 -23.87 6.35
CA ARG A 222 0.28 -24.20 7.56
C ARG A 222 0.52 -23.22 8.71
N HIS A 223 1.69 -22.62 8.76
CA HIS A 223 2.05 -21.64 9.80
C HIS A 223 1.57 -20.22 9.44
N HIS A 224 1.70 -19.80 8.19
CA HIS A 224 1.48 -18.42 7.79
C HIS A 224 0.04 -18.12 7.33
N PHE A 225 -0.60 -19.05 6.59
CA PHE A 225 -1.95 -18.81 6.07
C PHE A 225 -3.01 -18.58 7.14
N PRO A 226 -3.04 -19.29 8.29
CA PRO A 226 -4.03 -19.01 9.32
C PRO A 226 -3.96 -17.59 9.87
N MET A 227 -2.75 -16.99 9.92
CA MET A 227 -2.57 -15.63 10.38
C MET A 227 -3.07 -14.62 9.35
N LEU A 228 -2.71 -14.82 8.08
CA LEU A 228 -3.20 -13.98 6.98
C LEU A 228 -4.73 -14.09 6.86
N ASP A 229 -5.27 -15.30 6.84
CA ASP A 229 -6.70 -15.55 6.75
C ASP A 229 -7.47 -14.82 7.84
N ARG A 230 -7.01 -14.95 9.09
CA ARG A 230 -7.62 -14.27 10.23
C ARG A 230 -7.61 -12.74 10.10
N GLY A 231 -6.47 -12.15 9.75
CA GLY A 231 -6.35 -10.70 9.63
C GLY A 231 -7.17 -10.14 8.47
N LEU A 232 -7.05 -10.77 7.30
CA LEU A 232 -7.72 -10.33 6.07
C LEU A 232 -9.24 -10.54 6.13
N SER A 233 -9.70 -11.71 6.59
CA SER A 233 -11.13 -11.98 6.69
C SER A 233 -11.80 -11.02 7.68
N THR A 234 -11.15 -10.79 8.82
CA THR A 234 -11.66 -9.82 9.81
C THR A 234 -11.68 -8.40 9.25
N LEU A 235 -10.66 -7.99 8.47
CA LEU A 235 -10.67 -6.68 7.82
C LEU A 235 -11.87 -6.50 6.91
N VAL A 236 -12.15 -7.47 6.05
CA VAL A 236 -13.27 -7.39 5.08
C VAL A 236 -14.63 -7.42 5.81
N GLU A 237 -14.75 -8.22 6.87
CA GLU A 237 -15.96 -8.22 7.71
C GLU A 237 -16.13 -6.89 8.46
N ASP A 238 -15.08 -6.35 9.07
CA ASP A 238 -15.13 -5.10 9.83
C ASP A 238 -15.47 -3.90 8.92
N LEU A 239 -14.94 -3.86 7.70
CA LEU A 239 -15.31 -2.85 6.70
C LEU A 239 -16.80 -2.95 6.35
N HIS A 240 -17.32 -4.15 6.15
CA HIS A 240 -18.74 -4.36 5.87
C HIS A 240 -19.63 -4.00 7.06
N ASP A 241 -19.30 -4.46 8.27
CA ASP A 241 -20.06 -4.18 9.50
C ASP A 241 -20.15 -2.67 9.79
N ARG A 242 -19.22 -1.88 9.25
CA ARG A 242 -19.17 -0.41 9.34
C ARG A 242 -19.78 0.31 8.13
N GLY A 243 -20.23 -0.43 7.12
CA GLY A 243 -20.74 0.16 5.88
C GLY A 243 -19.65 0.87 5.04
N LEU A 244 -18.40 0.42 5.14
CA LEU A 244 -17.25 0.96 4.41
C LEU A 244 -16.87 0.12 3.18
N ASP A 245 -17.52 -1.00 2.97
CA ASP A 245 -17.21 -1.94 1.89
C ASP A 245 -17.54 -1.40 0.49
N GLU A 246 -18.44 -0.42 0.37
CA GLU A 246 -18.69 0.28 -0.89
C GLU A 246 -17.60 1.32 -1.19
N ASP A 247 -16.96 1.90 -0.17
CA ASP A 247 -16.01 3.00 -0.30
C ASP A 247 -14.54 2.56 -0.27
N VAL A 248 -14.24 1.39 0.29
CA VAL A 248 -12.87 0.92 0.55
C VAL A 248 -12.54 -0.31 -0.28
N SER A 249 -11.69 -0.15 -1.28
CA SER A 249 -11.14 -1.27 -2.05
C SER A 249 -9.96 -1.90 -1.32
N VAL A 250 -9.98 -3.23 -1.20
CA VAL A 250 -8.87 -4.03 -0.65
C VAL A 250 -8.26 -4.87 -1.77
N VAL A 251 -6.92 -4.80 -1.93
CA VAL A 251 -6.16 -5.62 -2.89
C VAL A 251 -5.07 -6.37 -2.17
N VAL A 252 -5.00 -7.68 -2.39
CA VAL A 252 -3.96 -8.56 -1.84
C VAL A 252 -3.29 -9.28 -2.99
N TRP A 253 -2.02 -9.06 -3.18
CA TRP A 253 -1.21 -9.68 -4.22
C TRP A 253 0.27 -9.77 -3.83
N GLY A 254 1.06 -10.43 -4.66
CA GLY A 254 2.51 -10.45 -4.61
C GLY A 254 3.10 -10.06 -5.95
N GLU A 255 4.41 -9.87 -5.99
CA GLU A 255 5.15 -9.39 -7.15
C GLU A 255 5.23 -10.41 -8.28
N PHE A 256 5.10 -11.72 -7.98
CA PHE A 256 5.06 -12.82 -8.96
C PHE A 256 4.43 -14.08 -8.35
N GLY A 257 4.16 -15.07 -9.20
CA GLY A 257 3.69 -16.38 -8.79
C GLY A 257 4.81 -17.34 -8.36
N ARG A 258 4.45 -18.56 -8.05
CA ARG A 258 5.38 -19.64 -7.68
C ARG A 258 5.23 -20.82 -8.63
N THR A 259 6.33 -21.55 -8.88
CA THR A 259 6.32 -22.69 -9.80
C THR A 259 5.21 -23.67 -9.47
N PRO A 260 4.42 -24.11 -10.45
CA PRO A 260 3.39 -25.15 -10.23
C PRO A 260 3.98 -26.46 -9.73
N LYS A 261 5.18 -26.79 -10.21
CA LYS A 261 5.94 -27.95 -9.79
C LYS A 261 6.73 -27.66 -8.52
N ILE A 262 6.60 -28.51 -7.52
CA ILE A 262 7.41 -28.50 -6.30
C ILE A 262 8.81 -28.99 -6.63
N ASN A 263 9.84 -28.28 -6.17
CA ASN A 263 11.23 -28.67 -6.36
C ASN A 263 11.64 -29.83 -5.41
N LYS A 264 12.84 -30.34 -5.57
CA LYS A 264 13.36 -31.47 -4.78
C LYS A 264 13.52 -31.18 -3.29
N GLU A 265 13.59 -29.89 -2.90
CA GLU A 265 13.71 -29.45 -1.50
C GLU A 265 12.31 -29.24 -0.85
N GLY A 266 11.23 -29.53 -1.57
CA GLY A 266 9.85 -29.34 -1.09
C GLY A 266 9.36 -27.91 -1.15
N GLY A 267 10.02 -27.05 -1.88
CA GLY A 267 9.68 -25.65 -2.09
C GLY A 267 9.13 -25.33 -3.47
N ARG A 268 8.88 -24.03 -3.71
CA ARG A 268 8.50 -23.50 -5.02
C ARG A 268 9.40 -22.31 -5.34
N ASP A 269 9.84 -22.25 -6.59
CA ASP A 269 10.71 -21.20 -7.10
C ASP A 269 9.90 -20.05 -7.71
N HIS A 270 10.56 -18.98 -8.14
CA HIS A 270 9.92 -17.83 -8.76
C HIS A 270 9.28 -18.20 -10.08
N TRP A 271 8.06 -17.70 -10.33
CA TRP A 271 7.30 -17.96 -11.54
C TRP A 271 6.56 -16.71 -12.02
N PRO A 272 7.22 -15.89 -12.86
CA PRO A 272 6.63 -14.62 -13.31
C PRO A 272 5.52 -14.78 -14.35
N ASN A 273 5.34 -16.00 -14.91
CA ASN A 273 4.43 -16.21 -16.03
C ASN A 273 2.95 -16.04 -15.65
N VAL A 274 2.60 -16.36 -14.41
CA VAL A 274 1.24 -16.18 -13.89
C VAL A 274 1.25 -16.09 -12.37
N ALA A 275 0.47 -15.18 -11.85
CA ALA A 275 0.23 -14.98 -10.42
C ALA A 275 -1.28 -14.89 -10.13
N CYS A 276 -1.63 -14.55 -8.90
CA CYS A 276 -2.99 -14.33 -8.48
C CYS A 276 -3.13 -13.05 -7.65
N ALA A 277 -4.37 -12.55 -7.54
CA ALA A 277 -4.73 -11.48 -6.66
C ALA A 277 -6.10 -11.72 -6.04
N LEU A 278 -6.33 -11.17 -4.85
CA LEU A 278 -7.65 -11.09 -4.21
C LEU A 278 -8.06 -9.62 -4.17
N LEU A 279 -9.32 -9.33 -4.50
CA LEU A 279 -9.91 -8.01 -4.39
C LEU A 279 -11.20 -8.09 -3.58
N ALA A 280 -11.47 -7.06 -2.76
CA ALA A 280 -12.71 -6.95 -2.01
C ALA A 280 -13.13 -5.48 -1.85
N GLY A 281 -14.40 -5.24 -1.62
CA GLY A 281 -14.96 -3.91 -1.36
C GLY A 281 -14.87 -2.94 -2.53
N GLY A 282 -15.00 -1.64 -2.25
CA GLY A 282 -14.95 -0.55 -3.23
C GLY A 282 -16.06 -0.59 -4.27
N GLY A 283 -17.24 -1.11 -3.91
CA GLY A 283 -18.36 -1.30 -4.83
C GLY A 283 -18.12 -2.34 -5.93
N MET A 284 -17.04 -3.12 -5.84
CA MET A 284 -16.71 -4.15 -6.85
C MET A 284 -17.66 -5.35 -6.77
N LYS A 285 -17.98 -5.90 -7.94
CA LYS A 285 -18.69 -7.19 -8.04
C LYS A 285 -17.78 -8.32 -7.56
N THR A 286 -18.06 -8.85 -6.40
CA THR A 286 -17.32 -9.95 -5.75
C THR A 286 -17.99 -11.30 -5.94
N GLY A 287 -17.56 -12.36 -5.25
CA GLY A 287 -18.11 -13.71 -5.37
C GLY A 287 -17.75 -14.41 -6.67
N GLN A 288 -16.70 -14.00 -7.36
CA GLN A 288 -16.33 -14.52 -8.67
C GLN A 288 -14.85 -14.85 -8.80
N VAL A 289 -14.54 -15.66 -9.79
CA VAL A 289 -13.16 -15.99 -10.20
C VAL A 289 -12.94 -15.46 -11.61
N ILE A 290 -11.91 -14.63 -11.80
CA ILE A 290 -11.55 -13.99 -13.05
C ILE A 290 -10.33 -14.68 -13.64
N GLY A 291 -10.48 -15.14 -14.88
CA GLY A 291 -9.45 -15.81 -15.63
C GLY A 291 -9.16 -17.24 -15.21
N SER A 292 -8.37 -17.92 -16.01
CA SER A 292 -7.93 -19.29 -15.75
C SER A 292 -6.48 -19.49 -16.21
N THR A 293 -5.86 -20.55 -15.68
CA THR A 293 -4.55 -21.04 -16.16
C THR A 293 -4.71 -22.24 -17.07
N ASN A 294 -3.63 -22.63 -17.74
CA ASN A 294 -3.57 -23.96 -18.36
C ASN A 294 -3.70 -25.05 -17.27
N ARG A 295 -3.89 -26.30 -17.69
CA ARG A 295 -4.12 -27.45 -16.79
C ARG A 295 -3.01 -27.63 -15.75
N LEU A 296 -1.81 -27.23 -16.05
CA LEU A 296 -0.65 -27.36 -15.15
C LEU A 296 -0.39 -26.14 -14.29
N GLY A 297 -1.15 -25.05 -14.45
CA GLY A 297 -0.96 -23.80 -13.69
C GLY A 297 0.29 -23.02 -14.10
N GLU A 298 0.77 -23.21 -15.34
CA GLU A 298 2.05 -22.63 -15.78
C GLU A 298 1.90 -21.26 -16.45
N THR A 299 0.78 -21.05 -17.14
CA THR A 299 0.49 -19.82 -17.88
C THR A 299 -0.98 -19.45 -17.80
N ALA A 300 -1.29 -18.18 -17.95
CA ALA A 300 -2.66 -17.73 -18.12
C ALA A 300 -3.23 -18.32 -19.43
N LYS A 301 -4.46 -18.84 -19.40
CA LYS A 301 -5.19 -19.39 -20.55
C LYS A 301 -6.30 -18.45 -20.98
N ASP A 302 -7.21 -18.15 -20.08
CA ASP A 302 -8.35 -17.30 -20.35
C ASP A 302 -8.23 -15.99 -19.54
N ARG A 303 -8.59 -14.89 -20.17
CA ARG A 303 -8.62 -13.55 -19.53
C ARG A 303 -7.32 -13.24 -18.74
N PRO A 304 -6.15 -13.16 -19.38
CA PRO A 304 -4.96 -12.62 -18.72
C PRO A 304 -5.24 -11.20 -18.22
N VAL A 305 -4.84 -10.91 -16.97
CA VAL A 305 -5.03 -9.62 -16.30
C VAL A 305 -3.69 -9.00 -16.02
N HIS A 306 -3.48 -7.75 -16.42
CA HIS A 306 -2.27 -6.99 -16.11
C HIS A 306 -2.42 -6.20 -14.81
N PHE A 307 -1.30 -5.96 -14.10
CA PHE A 307 -1.29 -5.13 -12.89
C PHE A 307 -1.96 -3.77 -13.11
N GLN A 308 -1.72 -3.13 -14.27
CA GLN A 308 -2.30 -1.83 -14.59
C GLN A 308 -3.82 -1.86 -14.79
N GLU A 309 -4.44 -2.98 -15.18
CA GLU A 309 -5.91 -3.11 -15.22
C GLU A 309 -6.50 -3.05 -13.80
N VAL A 310 -5.84 -3.69 -12.84
CA VAL A 310 -6.24 -3.60 -11.44
C VAL A 310 -6.11 -2.16 -10.95
N PHE A 311 -4.99 -1.48 -11.23
CA PHE A 311 -4.85 -0.06 -10.88
C PHE A 311 -5.87 0.83 -11.59
N ALA A 312 -6.18 0.56 -12.86
CA ALA A 312 -7.24 1.28 -13.56
C ALA A 312 -8.60 1.12 -12.86
N THR A 313 -8.90 -0.08 -12.36
CA THR A 313 -10.11 -0.33 -11.55
C THR A 313 -10.09 0.43 -10.23
N LEU A 314 -8.96 0.45 -9.52
CA LEU A 314 -8.83 1.21 -8.27
C LEU A 314 -8.98 2.72 -8.48
N TYR A 315 -8.39 3.27 -9.55
CA TYR A 315 -8.59 4.68 -9.91
C TYR A 315 -10.06 4.99 -10.25
N HIS A 316 -10.72 4.08 -10.97
CA HIS A 316 -12.14 4.19 -11.27
C HIS A 316 -12.99 4.22 -9.99
N ASN A 317 -12.74 3.32 -9.04
CA ASN A 317 -13.44 3.27 -7.75
C ASN A 317 -13.21 4.55 -6.91
N LEU A 318 -12.07 5.21 -7.08
CA LEU A 318 -11.79 6.51 -6.48
C LEU A 318 -12.43 7.70 -7.25
N GLY A 319 -13.18 7.45 -8.30
CA GLY A 319 -13.82 8.48 -9.12
C GLY A 319 -12.83 9.29 -9.99
N ILE A 320 -11.65 8.74 -10.29
CA ILE A 320 -10.65 9.41 -11.13
C ILE A 320 -10.88 9.07 -12.60
N ASP A 321 -11.13 10.08 -13.42
CA ASP A 321 -11.23 9.93 -14.87
C ASP A 321 -9.85 9.70 -15.49
N LEU A 322 -9.56 8.46 -15.85
CA LEU A 322 -8.29 8.05 -16.45
C LEU A 322 -8.04 8.65 -17.85
N SER A 323 -9.10 9.09 -18.54
CA SER A 323 -8.96 9.71 -19.86
C SER A 323 -8.46 11.16 -19.80
N ALA A 324 -8.68 11.83 -18.67
CA ALA A 324 -8.33 13.22 -18.45
C ALA A 324 -7.20 13.40 -17.43
N ALA A 325 -7.10 12.50 -16.45
CA ALA A 325 -6.13 12.64 -15.36
C ALA A 325 -4.69 12.43 -15.82
N THR A 326 -3.86 13.44 -15.66
CA THR A 326 -2.42 13.38 -15.90
C THR A 326 -1.65 14.01 -14.76
N VAL A 327 -0.41 13.58 -14.58
CA VAL A 327 0.57 14.19 -13.68
C VAL A 327 1.81 14.60 -14.45
N LYS A 328 2.42 15.73 -14.09
CA LYS A 328 3.64 16.20 -14.76
C LYS A 328 4.87 15.74 -14.01
N ASP A 329 5.89 15.28 -14.74
CA ASP A 329 7.22 15.08 -14.18
C ASP A 329 7.98 16.41 -14.00
N HIS A 330 9.21 16.35 -13.49
CA HIS A 330 10.01 17.56 -13.24
C HIS A 330 10.50 18.26 -14.51
N THR A 331 10.30 17.66 -15.68
CA THR A 331 10.52 18.34 -16.98
C THR A 331 9.26 19.04 -17.48
N GLY A 332 8.11 18.86 -16.80
CA GLY A 332 6.81 19.36 -17.20
C GLY A 332 6.06 18.45 -18.17
N ARG A 333 6.61 17.28 -18.51
CA ARG A 333 5.97 16.32 -19.41
C ARG A 333 4.79 15.64 -18.69
N PRO A 334 3.58 15.63 -19.28
CA PRO A 334 2.43 14.95 -18.72
C PRO A 334 2.54 13.43 -18.90
N HIS A 335 2.12 12.70 -17.89
CA HIS A 335 2.02 11.23 -17.87
C HIS A 335 0.61 10.84 -17.43
N TYR A 336 -0.02 9.91 -18.13
CA TYR A 336 -1.25 9.26 -17.69
C TYR A 336 -0.96 8.32 -16.50
N LEU A 337 -1.97 8.09 -15.66
CA LEU A 337 -1.85 7.27 -14.46
C LEU A 337 -1.61 5.79 -14.77
N VAL A 338 -2.18 5.31 -15.88
CA VAL A 338 -1.96 3.98 -16.47
C VAL A 338 -1.69 4.13 -17.97
N ASP A 339 -1.21 3.10 -18.63
CA ASP A 339 -1.00 3.10 -20.07
C ASP A 339 -2.35 3.16 -20.82
N ALA A 340 -2.37 3.74 -22.02
CA ALA A 340 -3.60 4.12 -22.71
C ALA A 340 -4.55 2.96 -23.05
N ASP A 341 -4.01 1.76 -23.20
CA ASP A 341 -4.75 0.52 -23.46
C ASP A 341 -5.31 -0.13 -22.18
N MET A 342 -4.86 0.29 -21.01
CA MET A 342 -5.32 -0.23 -19.73
C MET A 342 -6.66 0.41 -19.32
N LYS A 343 -7.65 -0.41 -19.04
CA LYS A 343 -9.01 0.00 -18.67
C LYS A 343 -9.43 -0.66 -17.36
N PRO A 344 -10.38 -0.06 -16.63
CA PRO A 344 -11.01 -0.74 -15.51
C PRO A 344 -11.60 -2.10 -15.92
N MET A 345 -11.48 -3.07 -15.06
CA MET A 345 -11.95 -4.44 -15.28
C MET A 345 -13.49 -4.45 -15.25
N ARG A 346 -14.11 -4.72 -16.41
CA ARG A 346 -15.58 -4.73 -16.56
C ARG A 346 -16.26 -5.77 -15.68
N GLU A 347 -15.54 -6.81 -15.33
CA GLU A 347 -16.03 -7.87 -14.45
C GLU A 347 -16.25 -7.36 -13.02
N LEU A 348 -15.55 -6.30 -12.62
CA LEU A 348 -15.56 -5.76 -11.26
C LEU A 348 -16.43 -4.50 -11.09
N ILE A 349 -16.62 -3.73 -12.17
CA ILE A 349 -17.36 -2.45 -12.15
C ILE A 349 -18.82 -2.61 -12.58
#